data_399375e5fed589fe142520e837aaa1af
#
_entry.id   399375e5fed589fe142520e837aaa1af
#
_cell.length_a   1.000
_cell.length_b   1.000
_cell.length_c   1.000
_cell.angle_alpha   90.00
_cell.angle_beta   90.00
_cell.angle_gamma   90.00
#
_symmetry.space_group_name_H-M   'P 1'
#
loop_
_entity.id
_entity.type
_entity.pdbx_description
1 polymer ?
#
loop_
_entity_poly.entity_id
_entity_poly.type
_entity_poly.pdbx_seq_one_letter_code
_entity_poly.pdbx_strand_id
1 'polypeptide(L)'
;MSILVDISAFAERKINGMAKSIQQKALRDLEARLFAWRLNLPVCFEESNDFQGTLSDEEQSYLVETAAFVEAYEQATIIYLNKMALAGRFRNESEALCIEAAVQRVLVLADKFCTGIAQLGMPWALFIAGTEVVSEARRDFVREKFIDMRRFGMKVNTPSISTDPF
;
A
#
# COMPACT_ATOMS: atom_id res chain seq x y z
N MET A 1 -2.80 -14.51 -11.77
CA MET A 1 -2.94 -14.74 -10.30
C MET A 1 -2.47 -13.48 -9.58
N SER A 2 -3.20 -13.02 -8.56
CA SER A 2 -2.86 -11.74 -7.88
C SER A 2 -1.63 -11.91 -7.01
N ILE A 3 -0.66 -10.99 -7.10
CA ILE A 3 0.57 -10.99 -6.28
C ILE A 3 0.25 -11.00 -4.78
N LEU A 4 -0.84 -10.36 -4.35
CA LEU A 4 -1.28 -10.34 -2.95
C LEU A 4 -1.68 -11.73 -2.45
N VAL A 5 -2.33 -12.54 -3.29
CA VAL A 5 -2.67 -13.94 -2.96
C VAL A 5 -1.39 -14.75 -2.76
N ASP A 6 -0.39 -14.54 -3.60
CA ASP A 6 0.87 -15.26 -3.51
C ASP A 6 1.70 -14.85 -2.29
N ILE A 7 1.66 -13.57 -1.91
CA ILE A 7 2.27 -13.07 -0.65
C ILE A 7 1.58 -13.72 0.55
N SER A 8 0.25 -13.80 0.57
CA SER A 8 -0.50 -14.44 1.64
C SER A 8 -0.19 -15.93 1.75
N ALA A 9 -0.15 -16.64 0.62
CA ALA A 9 0.23 -18.05 0.56
C ALA A 9 1.71 -18.30 0.96
N PHE A 10 2.59 -17.34 0.69
CA PHE A 10 3.97 -17.36 1.18
C PHE A 10 4.02 -17.24 2.71
N ALA A 11 3.28 -16.29 3.28
CA ALA A 11 3.21 -16.08 4.72
C ALA A 11 2.71 -17.33 5.45
N GLU A 12 1.64 -17.96 4.94
CA GLU A 12 1.08 -19.18 5.50
C GLU A 12 2.09 -20.34 5.47
N ARG A 13 2.76 -20.56 4.35
CA ARG A 13 3.80 -21.60 4.23
C ARG A 13 4.99 -21.36 5.13
N LYS A 14 5.36 -20.07 5.35
CA LYS A 14 6.43 -19.69 6.26
C LYS A 14 6.08 -20.04 7.71
N ILE A 15 4.86 -19.76 8.15
CA ILE A 15 4.35 -20.13 9.48
C ILE A 15 4.37 -21.65 9.67
N ASN A 16 4.05 -22.43 8.64
CA ASN A 16 4.02 -23.88 8.66
C ASN A 16 5.41 -24.55 8.51
N GLY A 17 6.51 -23.81 8.71
CA GLY A 17 7.85 -24.38 8.84
C GLY A 17 8.63 -24.52 7.54
N MET A 18 8.42 -23.64 6.56
CA MET A 18 9.19 -23.62 5.32
C MET A 18 10.70 -23.42 5.57
N ALA A 19 11.55 -24.21 4.91
CA ALA A 19 13.00 -24.11 5.02
C ALA A 19 13.51 -22.71 4.58
N LYS A 20 14.51 -22.18 5.27
CA LYS A 20 15.05 -20.81 5.04
C LYS A 20 15.50 -20.55 3.59
N SER A 21 16.12 -21.54 2.95
CA SER A 21 16.56 -21.43 1.55
C SER A 21 15.37 -21.26 0.59
N ILE A 22 14.28 -21.99 0.84
CA ILE A 22 13.04 -21.90 0.06
C ILE A 22 12.35 -20.55 0.32
N GLN A 23 12.37 -20.07 1.57
CA GLN A 23 11.83 -18.74 1.92
C GLN A 23 12.53 -17.63 1.14
N GLN A 24 13.87 -17.64 1.10
CA GLN A 24 14.65 -16.62 0.38
C GLN A 24 14.41 -16.65 -1.12
N LYS A 25 14.25 -17.85 -1.70
CA LYS A 25 13.93 -17.97 -3.13
C LYS A 25 12.53 -17.43 -3.42
N ALA A 26 11.53 -17.85 -2.65
CA ALA A 26 10.15 -17.39 -2.83
C ALA A 26 10.01 -15.87 -2.64
N LEU A 27 10.74 -15.28 -1.69
CA LEU A 27 10.76 -13.83 -1.48
C LEU A 27 11.31 -13.11 -2.72
N ARG A 28 12.47 -13.54 -3.23
CA ARG A 28 13.07 -12.95 -4.45
C ARG A 28 12.16 -13.09 -5.66
N ASP A 29 11.46 -14.21 -5.80
CA ASP A 29 10.49 -14.42 -6.89
C ASP A 29 9.30 -13.45 -6.79
N LEU A 30 8.81 -13.17 -5.57
CA LEU A 30 7.74 -12.17 -5.33
C LEU A 30 8.21 -10.74 -5.59
N GLU A 31 9.41 -10.38 -5.15
CA GLU A 31 10.04 -9.08 -5.41
C GLU A 31 10.24 -8.86 -6.92
N ALA A 32 10.79 -9.86 -7.61
CA ALA A 32 10.99 -9.80 -9.07
C ALA A 32 9.66 -9.63 -9.82
N ARG A 33 8.60 -10.29 -9.37
CA ARG A 33 7.26 -10.16 -9.99
C ARG A 33 6.63 -8.81 -9.72
N LEU A 34 6.81 -8.23 -8.54
CA LEU A 34 6.34 -6.87 -8.22
C LEU A 34 7.08 -5.85 -9.10
N PHE A 35 8.39 -6.01 -9.25
CA PHE A 35 9.19 -5.17 -10.13
C PHE A 35 8.77 -5.32 -11.61
N ALA A 36 8.56 -6.56 -12.09
CA ALA A 36 8.10 -6.81 -13.45
C ALA A 36 6.70 -6.23 -13.69
N TRP A 37 5.81 -6.27 -12.69
CA TRP A 37 4.50 -5.63 -12.77
C TRP A 37 4.65 -4.11 -12.94
N ARG A 38 5.54 -3.46 -12.18
CA ARG A 38 5.81 -2.03 -12.32
C ARG A 38 6.33 -1.67 -13.72
N LEU A 39 7.28 -2.43 -14.25
CA LEU A 39 7.85 -2.21 -15.58
C LEU A 39 6.86 -2.43 -16.73
N ASN A 40 5.79 -3.20 -16.51
CA ASN A 40 4.77 -3.47 -17.51
C ASN A 40 3.51 -2.61 -17.35
N LEU A 41 3.54 -1.61 -16.48
CA LEU A 41 2.47 -0.62 -16.42
C LEU A 41 2.41 0.16 -17.74
N PRO A 42 1.20 0.50 -18.23
CA PRO A 42 1.07 1.40 -19.37
C PRO A 42 1.80 2.73 -19.12
N VAL A 43 2.41 3.29 -20.15
CA VAL A 43 3.20 4.54 -20.07
C VAL A 43 2.41 5.71 -19.46
N CYS A 44 1.07 5.71 -19.60
CA CYS A 44 0.20 6.69 -18.97
C CYS A 44 0.25 6.69 -17.42
N PHE A 45 0.85 5.67 -16.80
CA PHE A 45 1.06 5.60 -15.35
C PHE A 45 2.51 5.93 -14.94
N GLU A 46 3.43 6.13 -15.88
CA GLU A 46 4.84 6.35 -15.56
C GLU A 46 5.15 7.81 -15.24
N GLU A 47 4.57 8.77 -15.95
CA GLU A 47 4.73 10.21 -15.64
C GLU A 47 3.57 11.03 -16.19
N SER A 48 2.88 11.75 -15.32
CA SER A 48 1.79 12.67 -15.70
C SER A 48 2.27 13.94 -16.41
N ASN A 49 3.59 14.11 -16.62
CA ASN A 49 4.17 15.34 -17.14
C ASN A 49 4.31 15.40 -18.66
N ASP A 50 4.33 14.27 -19.36
CA ASP A 50 4.59 14.23 -20.81
C ASP A 50 3.33 14.38 -21.70
N PHE A 51 2.15 14.39 -21.12
CA PHE A 51 0.88 14.56 -21.84
C PHE A 51 0.43 16.03 -21.98
N GLN A 52 1.32 16.99 -21.77
CA GLN A 52 1.00 18.40 -21.89
C GLN A 52 0.58 18.73 -23.34
N GLY A 53 -0.71 18.93 -23.53
CA GLY A 53 -1.26 19.57 -24.73
C GLY A 53 -2.23 18.76 -25.59
N THR A 54 -2.52 17.49 -25.24
CA THR A 54 -3.45 16.64 -26.03
C THR A 54 -4.70 16.18 -25.28
N LEU A 55 -4.71 16.29 -23.94
CA LEU A 55 -5.80 15.86 -23.09
C LEU A 55 -6.54 17.06 -22.49
N SER A 56 -7.84 16.92 -22.25
CA SER A 56 -8.60 17.87 -21.46
C SER A 56 -8.16 17.86 -19.99
N ASP A 57 -8.42 18.95 -19.27
CA ASP A 57 -8.08 19.06 -17.83
C ASP A 57 -8.71 17.92 -17.01
N GLU A 58 -9.92 17.47 -17.39
CA GLU A 58 -10.61 16.35 -16.73
C GLU A 58 -9.90 15.02 -16.99
N GLU A 59 -9.48 14.76 -18.23
CA GLU A 59 -8.74 13.53 -18.58
C GLU A 59 -7.38 13.50 -17.92
N GLN A 60 -6.70 14.63 -17.84
CA GLN A 60 -5.42 14.75 -17.15
C GLN A 60 -5.59 14.51 -15.63
N SER A 61 -6.60 15.11 -15.01
CA SER A 61 -6.91 14.87 -13.59
C SER A 61 -7.18 13.40 -13.31
N TYR A 62 -7.99 12.75 -14.15
CA TYR A 62 -8.29 11.31 -14.05
C TYR A 62 -7.03 10.42 -14.12
N LEU A 63 -6.13 10.72 -15.05
CA LEU A 63 -4.87 9.97 -15.21
C LEU A 63 -3.96 10.14 -14.00
N VAL A 64 -3.84 11.37 -13.49
CA VAL A 64 -3.04 11.66 -12.29
C VAL A 64 -3.59 10.93 -11.06
N GLU A 65 -4.91 10.94 -10.85
CA GLU A 65 -5.55 10.19 -9.76
C GLU A 65 -5.35 8.68 -9.90
N THR A 66 -5.47 8.16 -11.12
CA THR A 66 -5.27 6.73 -11.38
C THR A 66 -3.81 6.33 -11.15
N ALA A 67 -2.85 7.15 -11.59
CA ALA A 67 -1.43 6.93 -11.33
C ALA A 67 -1.13 6.95 -9.83
N ALA A 68 -1.70 7.90 -9.10
CA ALA A 68 -1.57 7.98 -7.63
C ALA A 68 -2.13 6.73 -6.92
N PHE A 69 -3.27 6.22 -7.39
CA PHE A 69 -3.85 4.96 -6.89
C PHE A 69 -2.93 3.77 -7.14
N VAL A 70 -2.43 3.63 -8.37
CA VAL A 70 -1.53 2.53 -8.76
C VAL A 70 -0.25 2.57 -7.91
N GLU A 71 0.33 3.76 -7.73
CA GLU A 71 1.52 3.95 -6.89
C GLU A 71 1.24 3.62 -5.40
N ALA A 72 0.13 4.11 -4.85
CA ALA A 72 -0.23 3.80 -3.47
C ALA A 72 -0.39 2.29 -3.23
N TYR A 73 -0.97 1.59 -4.21
CA TYR A 73 -1.14 0.14 -4.17
C TYR A 73 0.19 -0.60 -4.25
N GLU A 74 1.13 -0.13 -5.07
CA GLU A 74 2.50 -0.65 -5.15
C GLU A 74 3.22 -0.51 -3.82
N GLN A 75 3.23 0.70 -3.25
CA GLN A 75 3.90 0.98 -1.97
C GLN A 75 3.31 0.13 -0.83
N ALA A 76 2.00 0.02 -0.77
CA ALA A 76 1.34 -0.86 0.21
C ALA A 76 1.70 -2.33 0.01
N THR A 77 1.85 -2.79 -1.23
CA THR A 77 2.30 -4.15 -1.53
C THR A 77 3.74 -4.39 -1.06
N ILE A 78 4.62 -3.41 -1.23
CA ILE A 78 6.00 -3.45 -0.71
C ILE A 78 5.99 -3.57 0.82
N ILE A 79 5.21 -2.74 1.51
CA ILE A 79 5.07 -2.81 2.97
C ILE A 79 4.58 -4.20 3.39
N TYR A 80 3.51 -4.69 2.75
CA TYR A 80 2.89 -5.96 3.07
C TYR A 80 3.84 -7.15 2.85
N LEU A 81 4.55 -7.17 1.71
CA LEU A 81 5.55 -8.19 1.41
C LEU A 81 6.67 -8.21 2.45
N ASN A 82 7.23 -7.04 2.77
CA ASN A 82 8.28 -6.93 3.79
C ASN A 82 7.78 -7.38 5.17
N LYS A 83 6.57 -6.98 5.57
CA LYS A 83 5.96 -7.40 6.83
C LYS A 83 5.83 -8.93 6.91
N MET A 84 5.37 -9.57 5.85
CA MET A 84 5.23 -11.02 5.80
C MET A 84 6.59 -11.73 5.75
N ALA A 85 7.55 -11.21 4.99
CA ALA A 85 8.89 -11.73 4.91
C ALA A 85 9.66 -11.63 6.22
N LEU A 86 9.48 -10.53 6.96
CA LEU A 86 10.16 -10.22 8.21
C LEU A 86 9.46 -10.73 9.47
N ALA A 87 8.26 -11.29 9.35
CA ALA A 87 7.53 -11.81 10.50
C ALA A 87 8.40 -12.80 11.30
N GLY A 88 8.58 -12.50 12.59
CA GLY A 88 9.37 -13.32 13.52
C GLY A 88 10.88 -13.05 13.52
N ARG A 89 11.38 -11.99 12.83
CA ARG A 89 12.77 -11.53 12.94
C ARG A 89 12.85 -10.02 13.12
N PHE A 90 13.97 -9.55 13.66
CA PHE A 90 14.26 -8.12 13.72
C PHE A 90 14.56 -7.58 12.31
N ARG A 91 14.09 -6.37 12.02
CA ARG A 91 14.40 -5.62 10.81
C ARG A 91 15.82 -5.07 10.91
N ASN A 92 16.56 -5.11 9.81
CA ASN A 92 17.77 -4.32 9.70
C ASN A 92 17.43 -2.87 9.32
N GLU A 93 18.43 -1.98 9.41
CA GLU A 93 18.22 -0.55 9.15
C GLU A 93 17.74 -0.26 7.72
N SER A 94 18.27 -0.93 6.72
CA SER A 94 17.88 -0.77 5.32
C SER A 94 16.43 -1.19 5.08
N GLU A 95 15.99 -2.30 5.69
CA GLU A 95 14.60 -2.77 5.63
C GLU A 95 13.65 -1.78 6.32
N ALA A 96 14.06 -1.23 7.47
CA ALA A 96 13.27 -0.24 8.19
C ALA A 96 13.11 1.06 7.37
N LEU A 97 14.19 1.55 6.76
CA LEU A 97 14.16 2.73 5.89
C LEU A 97 13.29 2.52 4.64
N CYS A 98 13.37 1.35 4.02
CA CYS A 98 12.53 1.02 2.86
C CYS A 98 11.03 1.06 3.22
N ILE A 99 10.66 0.46 4.35
CA ILE A 99 9.27 0.46 4.82
C ILE A 99 8.82 1.87 5.19
N GLU A 100 9.66 2.64 5.89
CA GLU A 100 9.34 4.03 6.26
C GLU A 100 9.13 4.91 5.03
N ALA A 101 9.97 4.78 4.00
CA ALA A 101 9.82 5.49 2.73
C ALA A 101 8.50 5.14 2.04
N ALA A 102 8.15 3.86 1.99
CA ALA A 102 6.90 3.40 1.40
C ALA A 102 5.68 3.90 2.20
N VAL A 103 5.73 3.85 3.54
CA VAL A 103 4.68 4.41 4.41
C VAL A 103 4.51 5.90 4.15
N GLN A 104 5.60 6.67 4.18
CA GLN A 104 5.56 8.10 3.93
C GLN A 104 4.94 8.42 2.56
N ARG A 105 5.27 7.65 1.53
CA ARG A 105 4.73 7.84 0.20
C ARG A 105 3.23 7.59 0.14
N VAL A 106 2.71 6.53 0.77
CA VAL A 106 1.26 6.27 0.86
C VAL A 106 0.54 7.42 1.57
N LEU A 107 1.10 7.94 2.68
CA LEU A 107 0.48 9.05 3.41
C LEU A 107 0.41 10.32 2.57
N VAL A 108 1.47 10.65 1.81
CA VAL A 108 1.49 11.80 0.89
C VAL A 108 0.46 11.64 -0.22
N LEU A 109 0.33 10.44 -0.81
CA LEU A 109 -0.67 10.18 -1.84
C LEU A 109 -2.09 10.26 -1.27
N ALA A 110 -2.32 9.72 -0.07
CA ALA A 110 -3.60 9.81 0.61
C ALA A 110 -3.98 11.25 0.96
N ASP A 111 -3.01 12.11 1.25
CA ASP A 111 -3.29 13.53 1.51
C ASP A 111 -3.75 14.27 0.26
N LYS A 112 -3.10 14.01 -0.87
CA LYS A 112 -3.39 14.69 -2.14
C LYS A 112 -4.61 14.16 -2.87
N PHE A 113 -4.88 12.86 -2.80
CA PHE A 113 -5.79 12.13 -3.67
C PHE A 113 -6.86 11.33 -2.91
N CYS A 114 -7.36 11.85 -1.79
CA CYS A 114 -8.47 11.23 -1.05
C CYS A 114 -9.86 11.44 -1.67
N THR A 115 -9.91 12.03 -2.85
CA THR A 115 -11.16 12.31 -3.61
C THR A 115 -11.14 11.55 -4.94
N GLY A 116 -12.29 11.42 -5.59
CA GLY A 116 -12.35 10.81 -6.92
C GLY A 116 -12.12 9.29 -6.93
N ILE A 117 -11.53 8.78 -8.00
CA ILE A 117 -11.32 7.34 -8.23
C ILE A 117 -10.26 6.76 -7.31
N ALA A 118 -9.25 7.55 -6.92
CA ALA A 118 -8.22 7.13 -5.99
C ALA A 118 -8.79 6.64 -4.65
N GLN A 119 -9.98 7.11 -4.25
CA GLN A 119 -10.67 6.65 -3.04
C GLN A 119 -10.96 5.14 -3.03
N LEU A 120 -11.17 4.52 -4.18
CA LEU A 120 -11.58 3.11 -4.23
C LEU A 120 -10.45 2.16 -3.75
N GLY A 121 -9.21 2.51 -3.99
CA GLY A 121 -8.07 1.67 -3.60
C GLY A 121 -7.25 2.22 -2.43
N MET A 122 -7.37 3.50 -2.14
CA MET A 122 -6.64 4.16 -1.06
C MET A 122 -6.90 3.54 0.33
N PRO A 123 -8.14 3.06 0.68
CA PRO A 123 -8.38 2.46 1.98
C PRO A 123 -7.47 1.29 2.31
N TRP A 124 -7.23 0.40 1.35
CA TRP A 124 -6.33 -0.73 1.57
C TRP A 124 -4.88 -0.28 1.75
N ALA A 125 -4.40 0.62 0.88
CA ALA A 125 -3.05 1.14 0.97
C ALA A 125 -2.83 1.90 2.30
N LEU A 126 -3.78 2.75 2.69
CA LEU A 126 -3.75 3.50 3.93
C LEU A 126 -3.83 2.58 5.16
N PHE A 127 -4.62 1.51 5.11
CA PHE A 127 -4.68 0.50 6.17
C PHE A 127 -3.32 -0.17 6.37
N ILE A 128 -2.70 -0.65 5.29
CA ILE A 128 -1.40 -1.32 5.34
C ILE A 128 -0.33 -0.36 5.87
N ALA A 129 -0.25 0.88 5.35
CA ALA A 129 0.68 1.88 5.84
C ALA A 129 0.43 2.21 7.32
N GLY A 130 -0.83 2.37 7.72
CA GLY A 130 -1.24 2.66 9.09
C GLY A 130 -0.80 1.61 10.11
N THR A 131 -0.64 0.33 9.70
CA THR A 131 -0.12 -0.72 10.59
C THR A 131 1.35 -0.58 10.93
N GLU A 132 2.10 0.25 10.19
CA GLU A 132 3.52 0.50 10.40
C GLU A 132 3.79 1.88 11.02
N VAL A 133 2.77 2.73 11.13
CA VAL A 133 2.91 4.08 11.71
C VAL A 133 3.13 3.99 13.21
N VAL A 134 4.22 4.58 13.69
CA VAL A 134 4.58 4.65 15.12
C VAL A 134 4.15 5.97 15.76
N SER A 135 4.26 7.09 15.03
CA SER A 135 3.95 8.43 15.51
C SER A 135 2.45 8.62 15.73
N GLU A 136 2.05 9.18 16.89
CA GLU A 136 0.64 9.49 17.20
C GLU A 136 0.03 10.45 16.17
N ALA A 137 0.75 11.50 15.79
CA ALA A 137 0.29 12.46 14.78
C ALA A 137 -0.05 11.80 13.43
N ARG A 138 0.77 10.83 13.00
CA ARG A 138 0.48 10.08 11.77
C ARG A 138 -0.68 9.10 11.94
N ARG A 139 -0.87 8.54 13.13
CA ARG A 139 -2.03 7.68 13.42
C ARG A 139 -3.33 8.47 13.35
N ASP A 140 -3.33 9.69 13.91
CA ASP A 140 -4.47 10.59 13.85
C ASP A 140 -4.76 10.98 12.41
N PHE A 141 -3.74 11.31 11.61
CA PHE A 141 -3.89 11.55 10.19
C PHE A 141 -4.59 10.38 9.48
N VAL A 142 -4.12 9.15 9.71
CA VAL A 142 -4.74 7.93 9.12
C VAL A 142 -6.20 7.79 9.54
N ARG A 143 -6.52 8.02 10.82
CA ARG A 143 -7.90 8.00 11.34
C ARG A 143 -8.79 9.05 10.66
N GLU A 144 -8.30 10.27 10.53
CA GLU A 144 -9.02 11.37 9.87
C GLU A 144 -9.32 11.02 8.40
N LYS A 145 -8.35 10.51 7.66
CA LYS A 145 -8.56 10.09 6.27
C LYS A 145 -9.60 8.97 6.14
N PHE A 146 -9.64 8.01 7.06
CA PHE A 146 -10.73 7.00 7.09
C PHE A 146 -12.08 7.59 7.42
N ILE A 147 -12.16 8.61 8.30
CA ILE A 147 -13.41 9.31 8.61
C ILE A 147 -13.91 10.07 7.38
N ASP A 148 -13.02 10.74 6.66
CA ASP A 148 -13.38 11.46 5.43
C ASP A 148 -13.89 10.50 4.34
N MET A 149 -13.24 9.36 4.16
CA MET A 149 -13.69 8.32 3.21
C MET A 149 -15.09 7.78 3.56
N ARG A 150 -15.46 7.70 4.85
CA ARG A 150 -16.81 7.30 5.28
C ARG A 150 -17.89 8.23 4.77
N ARG A 151 -17.63 9.54 4.68
CA ARG A 151 -18.59 10.54 4.20
C ARG A 151 -19.02 10.30 2.75
N PHE A 152 -18.21 9.58 1.99
CA PHE A 152 -18.49 9.21 0.60
C PHE A 152 -19.16 7.84 0.43
N GLY A 153 -19.75 7.29 1.50
CA GLY A 153 -20.57 6.07 1.43
C GLY A 153 -19.83 4.74 1.59
N MET A 154 -18.53 4.77 1.86
CA MET A 154 -17.80 3.55 2.19
C MET A 154 -18.09 3.12 3.63
N LYS A 155 -18.76 1.98 3.81
CA LYS A 155 -18.96 1.35 5.13
C LYS A 155 -17.64 0.74 5.59
N VAL A 156 -16.83 1.49 6.31
CA VAL A 156 -15.69 0.94 7.04
C VAL A 156 -16.23 0.33 8.33
N ASN A 157 -16.20 -0.98 8.45
CA ASN A 157 -16.47 -1.64 9.72
C ASN A 157 -15.33 -1.32 10.69
N THR A 158 -15.49 -0.32 11.52
CA THR A 158 -14.63 -0.13 12.69
C THR A 158 -14.97 -1.25 13.68
N PRO A 159 -14.01 -2.07 14.12
CA PRO A 159 -14.24 -2.90 15.28
C PRO A 159 -14.57 -1.96 16.44
N SER A 160 -15.75 -2.14 17.01
CA SER A 160 -16.13 -1.48 18.26
C SER A 160 -15.14 -1.95 19.32
N ILE A 161 -14.25 -1.05 19.75
CA ILE A 161 -13.49 -1.24 20.98
C ILE A 161 -14.55 -1.12 22.08
N SER A 162 -14.99 -2.27 22.58
CA SER A 162 -15.81 -2.35 23.79
C SER A 162 -14.96 -1.79 24.92
N THR A 163 -15.23 -0.57 25.32
CA THR A 163 -14.80 -0.04 26.61
C THR A 163 -15.79 -0.54 27.64
N ASP A 164 -15.60 -1.78 28.09
CA ASP A 164 -16.19 -2.22 29.35
C ASP A 164 -15.33 -1.65 30.49
N PRO A 165 -15.89 -0.84 31.36
CA PRO A 165 -15.21 -0.41 32.57
C PRO A 165 -15.40 -1.49 33.65
N PHE A 166 -14.30 -2.17 34.01
CA PHE A 166 -14.16 -2.78 35.33
C PHE A 166 -13.03 -2.14 36.11
#